data_a7d0c179a33003b6d4ce0ee26c6d47a2
#
_entry.id   a7d0c179a33003b6d4ce0ee26c6d47a2
#
_cell.length_a   1.000
_cell.length_b   1.000
_cell.length_c   1.000
_cell.angle_alpha   90.00
_cell.angle_beta   90.00
_cell.angle_gamma   90.00
#
_symmetry.space_group_name_H-M   'P 1'
#
loop_
_entity.id
_entity.type
_entity.pdbx_description
1 polymer ?
#
loop_
_entity_poly.entity_id
_entity_poly.type
_entity_poly.pdbx_seq_one_letter_code
_entity_poly.pdbx_strand_id
1 'polypeptide(L)'
;MAERPSLQTTEIDGVPTFWGDIGEAEDTLCLMFRVGHSDESFTRVGLTHLVEHLALNTVGQQPYAWNGFVDLTMCGFYATGRPDELVDFVARVCHALQALPADRLERETRVLRTEAAGRTRGPFQRLLWYRFGAQRYGLSGIPEWALWTATMDETQAWATARFTRQNAALWYMGRLPADLRLALPEGARRAPVETTPISPLPLPSVSPDVPGVVALGAICPRAIAMTVAANLCVQQALARLRLDEGIAREVEASYTPLTAESAHLAFSVPVLAEHTDAVRTGLVEVLQRLASEGPAAADFERAKEQARRGWADPRAAYSMLDWQARDALVGARGLSAEDLVTELETVSPEMVRSAVAEALPSAILLVPDSAQRPGDPFQEYPNSSADRISYGKPYFPMVKTAPHSSGWRRWFAASPPPPTWPHLLIGDDGVMLSLGTDRKVTVRRGACAGYLCGKEGERTAVGLDGFTVCIVGDEWVKGDQAIRDLDATFPKGSWIEA
;
A
#
# COMPACT_ATOMS: atom_id res chain seq x y z
N MET A 1 30.80 -6.69 -26.75
CA MET A 1 29.94 -6.75 -25.56
C MET A 1 30.56 -5.82 -24.56
N ALA A 2 29.86 -4.79 -24.09
CA ALA A 2 30.34 -3.99 -22.96
C ALA A 2 30.49 -4.92 -21.76
N GLU A 3 31.62 -4.80 -21.04
CA GLU A 3 31.83 -5.52 -19.79
C GLU A 3 30.70 -5.17 -18.81
N ARG A 4 30.09 -6.16 -18.19
CA ARG A 4 29.06 -5.92 -17.18
C ARG A 4 29.68 -5.18 -16.00
N PRO A 5 29.03 -4.13 -15.46
CA PRO A 5 29.53 -3.47 -14.28
C PRO A 5 29.60 -4.49 -13.11
N SER A 6 30.76 -4.56 -12.49
CA SER A 6 30.92 -5.37 -11.28
C SER A 6 30.24 -4.64 -10.12
N LEU A 7 29.06 -5.13 -9.69
CA LEU A 7 28.42 -4.63 -8.47
C LEU A 7 29.19 -5.14 -7.24
N GLN A 8 29.43 -4.26 -6.32
CA GLN A 8 30.25 -4.52 -5.13
C GLN A 8 29.45 -4.20 -3.86
N THR A 9 29.83 -4.87 -2.78
CA THR A 9 29.23 -4.65 -1.45
C THR A 9 30.34 -4.26 -0.49
N THR A 10 30.07 -3.27 0.33
CA THR A 10 30.94 -2.81 1.43
C THR A 10 30.08 -2.30 2.59
N GLU A 11 30.72 -1.75 3.59
CA GLU A 11 30.07 -1.10 4.72
C GLU A 11 30.68 0.27 4.95
N ILE A 12 29.87 1.30 5.10
CA ILE A 12 30.28 2.65 5.47
C ILE A 12 29.65 3.02 6.78
N ASP A 13 30.46 3.28 7.79
CA ASP A 13 30.03 3.65 9.15
C ASP A 13 28.97 2.70 9.74
N GLY A 14 29.02 1.39 9.43
CA GLY A 14 28.08 0.39 9.87
C GLY A 14 26.78 0.30 9.04
N VAL A 15 26.75 0.95 7.86
CA VAL A 15 25.63 0.87 6.92
C VAL A 15 26.01 -0.01 5.72
N PRO A 16 25.24 -1.09 5.42
CA PRO A 16 25.45 -1.87 4.21
C PRO A 16 25.38 -0.98 2.97
N THR A 17 26.41 -1.06 2.13
CA THR A 17 26.58 -0.19 0.96
C THR A 17 26.81 -1.04 -0.28
N PHE A 18 25.98 -0.85 -1.28
CA PHE A 18 25.98 -1.52 -2.58
C PHE A 18 26.40 -0.52 -3.65
N TRP A 19 27.39 -0.83 -4.49
CA TRP A 19 27.85 0.14 -5.47
C TRP A 19 28.36 -0.51 -6.75
N GLY A 20 28.41 0.28 -7.81
CA GLY A 20 28.95 -0.12 -9.09
C GLY A 20 29.15 1.07 -10.00
N ASP A 21 30.07 0.95 -10.97
CA ASP A 21 30.39 1.98 -11.92
C ASP A 21 30.06 1.48 -13.33
N ILE A 22 29.17 2.19 -14.03
CA ILE A 22 28.79 1.91 -15.42
C ILE A 22 29.30 2.96 -16.40
N GLY A 23 30.15 3.88 -15.91
CA GLY A 23 30.79 4.92 -16.74
C GLY A 23 29.86 6.07 -17.13
N GLU A 24 28.82 6.35 -16.33
CA GLU A 24 28.00 7.55 -16.52
C GLU A 24 28.79 8.82 -16.18
N ALA A 25 28.33 9.96 -16.72
CA ALA A 25 29.01 11.25 -16.49
C ALA A 25 28.80 11.81 -15.08
N GLU A 26 27.69 11.45 -14.46
CA GLU A 26 27.32 11.83 -13.09
C GLU A 26 27.02 10.58 -12.27
N ASP A 27 27.41 10.61 -11.01
CA ASP A 27 27.12 9.55 -10.07
C ASP A 27 25.69 9.72 -9.51
N THR A 28 25.12 8.62 -9.04
CA THR A 28 23.80 8.64 -8.35
C THR A 28 23.91 7.84 -7.05
N LEU A 29 23.34 8.37 -5.98
CA LEU A 29 23.19 7.61 -4.73
C LEU A 29 21.76 7.61 -4.23
N CYS A 30 21.44 6.63 -3.37
CA CYS A 30 20.23 6.63 -2.56
C CYS A 30 20.53 6.07 -1.17
N LEU A 31 20.29 6.88 -0.16
CA LEU A 31 20.27 6.46 1.24
C LEU A 31 18.86 6.05 1.61
N MET A 32 18.65 4.77 1.94
CA MET A 32 17.37 4.16 2.20
C MET A 32 17.22 3.74 3.64
N PHE A 33 15.99 3.79 4.15
CA PHE A 33 15.62 3.34 5.49
C PHE A 33 14.42 2.40 5.43
N ARG A 34 14.41 1.37 6.30
CA ARG A 34 13.29 0.44 6.46
C ARG A 34 12.18 1.11 7.29
N VAL A 35 11.51 2.04 6.70
CA VAL A 35 10.32 2.73 7.22
C VAL A 35 9.49 3.23 6.04
N GLY A 36 8.20 2.97 6.05
CA GLY A 36 7.27 3.43 5.02
C GLY A 36 5.86 3.53 5.57
N HIS A 37 4.87 3.68 4.69
CA HIS A 37 3.47 3.81 5.10
C HIS A 37 2.98 2.64 5.97
N SER A 38 3.51 1.42 5.75
CA SER A 38 3.12 0.24 6.52
C SER A 38 3.50 0.28 8.01
N ASP A 39 4.43 1.15 8.39
CA ASP A 39 4.91 1.31 9.77
C ASP A 39 4.12 2.34 10.57
N GLU A 40 3.26 3.09 9.91
CA GLU A 40 2.45 4.14 10.50
C GLU A 40 1.16 3.57 11.11
N SER A 41 0.45 4.35 11.89
CA SER A 41 -0.94 4.08 12.25
C SER A 41 -1.87 4.93 11.38
N PHE A 42 -3.13 4.55 11.25
CA PHE A 42 -4.10 5.25 10.40
C PHE A 42 -4.15 6.76 10.68
N THR A 43 -4.15 7.17 11.95
CA THR A 43 -4.18 8.59 12.35
C THR A 43 -2.84 9.31 12.16
N ARG A 44 -1.77 8.57 11.85
CA ARG A 44 -0.40 9.08 11.74
C ARG A 44 0.22 8.88 10.36
N VAL A 45 -0.60 8.49 9.38
CA VAL A 45 -0.13 8.41 7.99
C VAL A 45 0.33 9.78 7.53
N GLY A 46 1.53 9.81 6.92
CA GLY A 46 2.21 11.01 6.49
C GLY A 46 3.34 11.49 7.41
N LEU A 47 3.55 10.87 8.59
CA LEU A 47 4.69 11.23 9.45
C LEU A 47 6.04 10.95 8.78
N THR A 48 6.18 9.82 8.10
CA THR A 48 7.42 9.47 7.39
C THR A 48 7.70 10.46 6.26
N HIS A 49 6.65 10.86 5.52
CA HIS A 49 6.73 11.82 4.45
C HIS A 49 7.09 13.23 4.97
N LEU A 50 6.55 13.61 6.13
CA LEU A 50 6.90 14.86 6.79
C LEU A 50 8.37 14.88 7.24
N VAL A 51 8.90 13.78 7.77
CA VAL A 51 10.33 13.65 8.09
C VAL A 51 11.19 13.78 6.85
N GLU A 52 10.81 13.14 5.76
CA GLU A 52 11.51 13.19 4.47
C GLU A 52 11.59 14.63 3.97
N HIS A 53 10.46 15.38 3.90
CA HIS A 53 10.43 16.77 3.50
C HIS A 53 11.25 17.69 4.41
N LEU A 54 11.15 17.53 5.73
CA LEU A 54 11.93 18.33 6.68
C LEU A 54 13.44 18.09 6.53
N ALA A 55 13.86 16.85 6.31
CA ALA A 55 15.27 16.54 6.10
C ALA A 55 15.77 17.13 4.78
N LEU A 56 15.02 16.97 3.69
CA LEU A 56 15.38 17.51 2.38
C LEU A 56 15.37 19.04 2.31
N ASN A 57 14.55 19.70 3.12
CA ASN A 57 14.53 21.17 3.18
C ASN A 57 15.91 21.75 3.53
N THR A 58 16.75 21.02 4.27
CA THR A 58 18.09 21.46 4.63
C THR A 58 19.10 21.41 3.47
N VAL A 59 18.80 20.65 2.42
CA VAL A 59 19.62 20.57 1.21
C VAL A 59 19.57 21.89 0.44
N GLY A 60 18.39 22.52 0.38
CA GLY A 60 18.20 23.79 -0.30
C GLY A 60 18.30 23.70 -1.82
N GLN A 61 18.45 24.84 -2.49
CA GLN A 61 18.66 24.86 -3.95
C GLN A 61 20.07 24.42 -4.30
N GLN A 62 20.19 23.43 -5.16
CA GLN A 62 21.45 22.86 -5.61
C GLN A 62 21.50 22.85 -7.15
N PRO A 63 22.70 22.87 -7.77
CA PRO A 63 22.85 22.75 -9.22
C PRO A 63 22.65 21.31 -9.74
N TYR A 64 22.52 20.32 -8.86
CA TYR A 64 22.33 18.90 -9.15
C TYR A 64 20.92 18.43 -8.78
N ALA A 65 20.48 17.31 -9.34
CA ALA A 65 19.15 16.73 -9.07
C ALA A 65 19.15 15.99 -7.73
N TRP A 66 18.14 16.23 -6.92
CA TRP A 66 17.90 15.50 -5.68
C TRP A 66 16.40 15.40 -5.38
N ASN A 67 16.01 14.38 -4.67
CA ASN A 67 14.63 14.17 -4.19
C ASN A 67 14.60 13.10 -3.10
N GLY A 68 13.41 12.80 -2.59
CA GLY A 68 13.15 11.66 -1.74
C GLY A 68 11.92 10.89 -2.17
N PHE A 69 11.63 9.82 -1.49
CA PHE A 69 10.40 9.07 -1.65
C PHE A 69 10.01 8.36 -0.36
N VAL A 70 8.72 8.18 -0.16
CA VAL A 70 8.14 7.25 0.81
C VAL A 70 7.27 6.28 0.06
N ASP A 71 7.63 5.01 0.12
CA ASP A 71 6.81 3.94 -0.43
C ASP A 71 6.14 3.11 0.68
N LEU A 72 5.64 1.94 0.33
CA LEU A 72 4.94 1.05 1.24
C LEU A 72 5.80 0.63 2.44
N THR A 73 7.10 0.39 2.23
CA THR A 73 8.00 -0.23 3.21
C THR A 73 9.29 0.55 3.44
N MET A 74 9.63 1.50 2.57
CA MET A 74 10.90 2.22 2.56
C MET A 74 10.68 3.72 2.43
N CYS A 75 11.64 4.47 2.99
CA CYS A 75 11.87 5.87 2.73
C CYS A 75 13.30 6.05 2.22
N GLY A 76 13.48 6.82 1.16
CA GLY A 76 14.80 7.02 0.56
C GLY A 76 15.05 8.47 0.19
N PHE A 77 16.34 8.85 0.23
CA PHE A 77 16.88 10.14 -0.15
C PHE A 77 17.88 9.92 -1.27
N TYR A 78 17.65 10.49 -2.44
CA TYR A 78 18.54 10.26 -3.59
C TYR A 78 18.99 11.56 -4.25
N ALA A 79 20.16 11.51 -4.84
CA ALA A 79 20.73 12.60 -5.62
C ALA A 79 21.57 12.08 -6.79
N THR A 80 21.64 12.88 -7.86
CA THR A 80 22.48 12.65 -9.04
C THR A 80 23.35 13.89 -9.28
N GLY A 81 24.65 13.73 -9.30
CA GLY A 81 25.61 14.84 -9.44
C GLY A 81 27.05 14.37 -9.35
N ARG A 82 27.98 15.30 -9.10
CA ARG A 82 29.38 14.98 -8.90
C ARG A 82 29.64 14.34 -7.54
N PRO A 83 30.67 13.53 -7.35
CA PRO A 83 30.99 12.86 -6.09
C PRO A 83 31.04 13.79 -4.86
N ASP A 84 31.63 14.98 -4.98
CA ASP A 84 31.70 15.97 -3.90
C ASP A 84 30.31 16.53 -3.52
N GLU A 85 29.44 16.73 -4.49
CA GLU A 85 28.04 17.15 -4.27
C GLU A 85 27.23 16.08 -3.56
N LEU A 86 27.44 14.81 -3.91
CA LEU A 86 26.75 13.68 -3.29
C LEU A 86 27.21 13.44 -1.84
N VAL A 87 28.51 13.64 -1.55
CA VAL A 87 29.02 13.59 -0.17
C VAL A 87 28.38 14.67 0.70
N ASP A 88 28.30 15.93 0.19
CA ASP A 88 27.62 17.02 0.90
C ASP A 88 26.12 16.76 1.10
N PHE A 89 25.44 16.26 0.06
CA PHE A 89 24.00 15.90 0.12
C PHE A 89 23.72 14.92 1.27
N VAL A 90 24.45 13.80 1.30
CA VAL A 90 24.26 12.77 2.33
C VAL A 90 24.59 13.32 3.73
N ALA A 91 25.66 14.10 3.85
CA ALA A 91 26.02 14.70 5.13
C ALA A 91 24.91 15.62 5.67
N ARG A 92 24.31 16.45 4.80
CA ARG A 92 23.15 17.31 5.17
C ARG A 92 21.96 16.49 5.60
N VAL A 93 21.57 15.46 4.84
CA VAL A 93 20.44 14.58 5.17
C VAL A 93 20.67 13.88 6.51
N CYS A 94 21.86 13.26 6.71
CA CYS A 94 22.19 12.59 7.97
C CYS A 94 22.17 13.56 9.18
N HIS A 95 22.65 14.79 8.99
CA HIS A 95 22.59 15.81 10.05
C HIS A 95 21.15 16.23 10.35
N ALA A 96 20.36 16.49 9.31
CA ALA A 96 18.96 16.91 9.46
C ALA A 96 18.10 15.86 10.18
N LEU A 97 18.29 14.57 9.89
CA LEU A 97 17.57 13.48 10.54
C LEU A 97 17.82 13.39 12.06
N GLN A 98 18.97 13.89 12.55
CA GLN A 98 19.27 13.96 13.98
C GLN A 98 18.57 15.14 14.68
N ALA A 99 18.36 16.25 13.94
CA ALA A 99 17.70 17.45 14.46
C ALA A 99 16.92 18.12 13.32
N LEU A 100 15.68 17.72 13.14
CA LEU A 100 14.80 18.24 12.10
C LEU A 100 14.54 19.75 12.27
N PRO A 101 14.47 20.55 11.20
CA PRO A 101 14.29 22.00 11.26
C PRO A 101 12.87 22.37 11.75
N ALA A 102 12.72 22.66 13.02
CA ALA A 102 11.42 22.94 13.66
C ALA A 102 10.70 24.17 13.07
N ASP A 103 11.45 25.17 12.61
CA ASP A 103 10.92 26.38 11.96
C ASP A 103 10.29 26.09 10.59
N ARG A 104 10.44 24.90 10.04
CA ARG A 104 9.93 24.46 8.75
C ARG A 104 8.64 23.65 8.83
N LEU A 105 8.29 23.12 10.00
CA LEU A 105 7.15 22.21 10.18
C LEU A 105 5.86 22.72 9.53
N GLU A 106 5.44 23.93 9.84
CA GLU A 106 4.21 24.50 9.32
C GLU A 106 4.24 24.71 7.78
N ARG A 107 5.40 25.06 7.26
CA ARG A 107 5.57 25.26 5.81
C ARG A 107 5.50 23.92 5.09
N GLU A 108 6.23 22.92 5.54
CA GLU A 108 6.30 21.60 4.89
C GLU A 108 4.96 20.87 4.99
N THR A 109 4.25 20.97 6.10
CA THR A 109 2.88 20.42 6.19
C THR A 109 1.92 21.07 5.18
N ARG A 110 2.05 22.36 4.89
CA ARG A 110 1.25 23.02 3.83
C ARG A 110 1.62 22.53 2.43
N VAL A 111 2.89 22.37 2.13
CA VAL A 111 3.37 21.82 0.85
C VAL A 111 2.80 20.41 0.65
N LEU A 112 2.97 19.53 1.63
CA LEU A 112 2.48 18.15 1.58
C LEU A 112 0.95 18.06 1.44
N ARG A 113 0.20 18.91 2.13
CA ARG A 113 -1.28 18.97 1.94
C ARG A 113 -1.66 19.34 0.50
N THR A 114 -0.88 20.22 -0.15
CA THR A 114 -1.09 20.59 -1.56
C THR A 114 -0.80 19.41 -2.49
N GLU A 115 0.26 18.68 -2.22
CA GLU A 115 0.58 17.45 -2.97
C GLU A 115 -0.48 16.35 -2.77
N ALA A 116 -0.93 16.16 -1.54
CA ALA A 116 -1.95 15.17 -1.20
C ALA A 116 -3.31 15.46 -1.85
N ALA A 117 -3.65 16.72 -2.08
CA ALA A 117 -4.95 17.13 -2.64
C ALA A 117 -5.22 16.58 -4.05
N GLY A 118 -4.17 16.28 -4.82
CA GLY A 118 -4.27 15.69 -6.16
C GLY A 118 -4.12 14.17 -6.22
N ARG A 119 -3.83 13.51 -5.09
CA ARG A 119 -3.56 12.06 -5.05
C ARG A 119 -4.87 11.28 -4.97
N THR A 120 -5.01 10.29 -5.85
CA THR A 120 -6.09 9.30 -5.79
C THR A 120 -5.51 7.92 -5.52
N ARG A 121 -6.22 7.11 -4.72
CA ARG A 121 -5.83 5.73 -4.48
C ARG A 121 -5.99 4.90 -5.76
N GLY A 122 -4.88 4.39 -6.28
CA GLY A 122 -4.86 3.52 -7.44
C GLY A 122 -5.32 2.08 -7.12
N PRO A 123 -5.48 1.23 -8.15
CA PRO A 123 -5.98 -0.14 -7.99
C PRO A 123 -5.08 -1.00 -7.07
N PHE A 124 -3.77 -0.85 -7.13
CA PHE A 124 -2.84 -1.62 -6.30
C PHE A 124 -2.96 -1.27 -4.81
N GLN A 125 -3.11 0.01 -4.47
CA GLN A 125 -3.34 0.45 -3.09
C GLN A 125 -4.72 -0.01 -2.57
N ARG A 126 -5.74 -0.07 -3.44
CA ARG A 126 -7.06 -0.59 -3.08
C ARG A 126 -7.01 -2.08 -2.76
N LEU A 127 -6.30 -2.89 -3.56
CA LEU A 127 -6.08 -4.31 -3.27
C LEU A 127 -5.44 -4.53 -1.89
N LEU A 128 -4.47 -3.68 -1.51
CA LEU A 128 -3.87 -3.72 -0.18
C LEU A 128 -4.86 -3.32 0.92
N TRP A 129 -5.70 -2.31 0.68
CA TRP A 129 -6.76 -1.94 1.62
C TRP A 129 -7.75 -3.07 1.88
N TYR A 130 -8.24 -3.70 0.82
CA TYR A 130 -9.17 -4.83 0.95
C TYR A 130 -8.55 -6.01 1.71
N ARG A 131 -7.24 -6.17 1.64
CA ARG A 131 -6.53 -7.24 2.33
C ARG A 131 -6.19 -6.92 3.78
N PHE A 132 -5.72 -5.71 4.05
CA PHE A 132 -5.13 -5.34 5.34
C PHE A 132 -5.98 -4.35 6.13
N GLY A 133 -7.02 -3.77 5.54
CA GLY A 133 -7.86 -2.77 6.17
C GLY A 133 -7.11 -1.46 6.44
N ALA A 134 -7.51 -0.76 7.50
CA ALA A 134 -6.96 0.53 7.92
C ALA A 134 -5.69 0.38 8.77
N GLN A 135 -4.80 -0.51 8.39
CA GLN A 135 -3.55 -0.82 9.10
C GLN A 135 -2.50 -1.42 8.16
N ARG A 136 -1.24 -1.36 8.57
CA ARG A 136 -0.13 -2.02 7.87
C ARG A 136 -0.07 -1.59 6.39
N TYR A 137 0.07 -2.55 5.49
CA TYR A 137 0.13 -2.30 4.05
C TYR A 137 -1.15 -1.67 3.47
N GLY A 138 -2.29 -1.80 4.14
CA GLY A 138 -3.53 -1.15 3.74
C GLY A 138 -3.52 0.37 3.87
N LEU A 139 -2.55 0.93 4.59
CA LEU A 139 -2.39 2.38 4.74
C LEU A 139 -1.84 3.08 3.49
N SER A 140 -1.40 2.33 2.50
CA SER A 140 -0.91 2.91 1.25
C SER A 140 -2.01 3.67 0.51
N GLY A 141 -1.72 4.91 0.13
CA GLY A 141 -2.62 5.77 -0.66
C GLY A 141 -3.85 6.28 0.10
N ILE A 142 -3.90 6.19 1.43
CA ILE A 142 -4.90 6.90 2.23
C ILE A 142 -4.45 8.34 2.49
N PRO A 143 -5.38 9.26 2.89
CA PRO A 143 -5.00 10.61 3.24
C PRO A 143 -3.95 10.68 4.37
N GLU A 144 -3.02 11.59 4.24
CA GLU A 144 -1.92 11.78 5.19
C GLU A 144 -2.38 12.60 6.41
N TRP A 145 -3.17 11.99 7.28
CA TRP A 145 -3.82 12.64 8.42
C TRP A 145 -2.86 13.31 9.40
N ALA A 146 -1.63 12.80 9.55
CA ALA A 146 -0.62 13.40 10.39
C ALA A 146 -0.31 14.86 10.02
N LEU A 147 -0.46 15.24 8.77
CA LEU A 147 -0.17 16.60 8.31
C LEU A 147 -1.03 17.70 8.97
N TRP A 148 -2.15 17.34 9.60
CA TRP A 148 -3.02 18.27 10.31
C TRP A 148 -2.75 18.35 11.81
N THR A 149 -2.13 17.32 12.38
CA THR A 149 -2.03 17.17 13.84
C THR A 149 -0.63 16.87 14.36
N ALA A 150 0.33 16.56 13.48
CA ALA A 150 1.70 16.23 13.90
C ALA A 150 2.38 17.42 14.58
N THR A 151 3.00 17.14 15.71
CA THR A 151 3.87 18.08 16.42
C THR A 151 5.34 17.84 16.05
N MET A 152 6.18 18.84 16.31
CA MET A 152 7.63 18.70 16.09
C MET A 152 8.22 17.60 16.96
N ASP A 153 7.81 17.50 18.21
CA ASP A 153 8.30 16.47 19.15
C ASP A 153 7.95 15.06 18.65
N GLU A 154 6.72 14.86 18.16
CA GLU A 154 6.28 13.58 17.60
C GLU A 154 7.05 13.24 16.31
N THR A 155 7.23 14.22 15.42
CA THR A 155 7.96 14.05 14.16
C THR A 155 9.43 13.72 14.42
N GLN A 156 10.07 14.41 15.36
CA GLN A 156 11.46 14.13 15.77
C GLN A 156 11.59 12.77 16.45
N ALA A 157 10.64 12.40 17.32
CA ALA A 157 10.63 11.09 17.96
C ALA A 157 10.47 9.96 16.93
N TRP A 158 9.64 10.18 15.89
CA TRP A 158 9.51 9.27 14.76
C TRP A 158 10.81 9.10 14.01
N ALA A 159 11.48 10.20 13.67
CA ALA A 159 12.78 10.21 12.98
C ALA A 159 13.84 9.48 13.82
N THR A 160 14.00 9.84 15.08
CA THR A 160 14.97 9.24 16.01
C THR A 160 14.81 7.72 16.14
N ALA A 161 13.58 7.22 16.12
CA ALA A 161 13.30 5.80 16.28
C ALA A 161 13.51 4.96 15.01
N ARG A 162 13.58 5.57 13.81
CA ARG A 162 13.52 4.84 12.53
C ARG A 162 14.64 5.16 11.56
N PHE A 163 15.14 6.38 11.57
CA PHE A 163 16.22 6.81 10.67
C PHE A 163 17.58 6.63 11.35
N THR A 164 17.92 5.36 11.56
CA THR A 164 19.10 4.92 12.32
C THR A 164 20.01 4.07 11.46
N ARG A 165 21.27 3.97 11.88
CA ARG A 165 22.35 3.24 11.16
C ARG A 165 21.93 1.80 10.83
N GLN A 166 21.45 1.04 11.81
CA GLN A 166 21.09 -0.36 11.62
C GLN A 166 19.83 -0.55 10.77
N ASN A 167 19.05 0.53 10.60
CA ASN A 167 17.83 0.55 9.79
C ASN A 167 18.05 1.19 8.41
N ALA A 168 19.31 1.46 8.03
CA ALA A 168 19.72 2.09 6.78
C ALA A 168 20.41 1.10 5.84
N ALA A 169 20.36 1.40 4.55
CA ALA A 169 21.22 0.87 3.49
C ALA A 169 21.51 1.97 2.48
N LEU A 170 22.68 1.93 1.86
CA LEU A 170 23.05 2.85 0.81
C LEU A 170 23.27 2.08 -0.50
N TRP A 171 22.82 2.63 -1.61
CA TRP A 171 23.36 2.25 -2.89
C TRP A 171 23.99 3.44 -3.61
N TYR A 172 25.03 3.19 -4.40
CA TYR A 172 25.79 4.20 -5.11
C TYR A 172 26.15 3.71 -6.51
N MET A 173 25.74 4.46 -7.52
CA MET A 173 26.10 4.23 -8.91
C MET A 173 27.19 5.22 -9.30
N GLY A 174 28.38 4.70 -9.52
CA GLY A 174 29.60 5.45 -9.76
C GLY A 174 30.77 4.91 -8.95
N ARG A 175 31.86 5.63 -8.92
CA ARG A 175 33.03 5.29 -8.13
C ARG A 175 32.89 5.83 -6.70
N LEU A 176 32.77 4.91 -5.75
CA LEU A 176 32.50 5.23 -4.35
C LEU A 176 33.54 6.20 -3.76
N PRO A 177 33.14 7.41 -3.29
CA PRO A 177 34.05 8.38 -2.72
C PRO A 177 34.70 7.87 -1.41
N ALA A 178 36.02 8.05 -1.25
CA ALA A 178 36.73 7.59 -0.05
C ALA A 178 36.37 8.38 1.23
N ASP A 179 35.86 9.57 1.07
CA ASP A 179 35.47 10.50 2.14
C ASP A 179 33.95 10.48 2.42
N LEU A 180 33.18 9.62 1.75
CA LEU A 180 31.75 9.43 2.05
C LEU A 180 31.57 8.92 3.48
N ARG A 181 30.73 9.60 4.26
CA ARG A 181 30.40 9.27 5.64
C ARG A 181 28.90 9.29 5.88
N LEU A 182 28.43 8.38 6.72
CA LEU A 182 27.02 8.23 7.09
C LEU A 182 26.86 8.47 8.60
N ALA A 183 26.85 9.74 9.00
CA ALA A 183 26.77 10.13 10.41
C ALA A 183 25.35 9.92 10.97
N LEU A 184 24.88 8.66 10.99
CA LEU A 184 23.58 8.26 11.52
C LEU A 184 23.69 7.81 12.98
N PRO A 185 22.64 8.07 13.80
CA PRO A 185 22.58 7.55 15.16
C PRO A 185 22.43 6.02 15.16
N GLU A 186 22.86 5.39 16.24
CA GLU A 186 22.58 3.97 16.47
C GLU A 186 21.11 3.72 16.76
N GLY A 187 20.61 2.54 16.38
CA GLY A 187 19.25 2.11 16.66
C GLY A 187 18.96 0.74 16.05
N ALA A 188 17.97 0.03 16.61
CA ALA A 188 17.64 -1.29 16.14
C ALA A 188 17.07 -1.30 14.72
N ARG A 189 17.44 -2.33 13.93
CA ARG A 189 16.77 -2.62 12.67
C ARG A 189 15.29 -2.94 12.92
N ARG A 190 14.43 -2.39 12.09
CA ARG A 190 13.00 -2.66 12.14
C ARG A 190 12.67 -3.92 11.35
N ALA A 191 11.96 -4.83 11.97
CA ALA A 191 11.42 -5.99 11.24
C ALA A 191 10.37 -5.55 10.21
N PRO A 192 10.24 -6.25 9.08
CA PRO A 192 9.12 -6.07 8.17
C PRO A 192 7.79 -6.27 8.90
N VAL A 193 6.76 -5.57 8.43
CA VAL A 193 5.40 -5.72 8.95
C VAL A 193 4.84 -7.09 8.52
N GLU A 194 4.05 -7.72 9.36
CA GLU A 194 3.43 -9.00 9.05
C GLU A 194 2.47 -8.91 7.85
N THR A 195 2.44 -9.96 7.03
CA THR A 195 1.60 -10.05 5.82
C THR A 195 0.24 -10.70 6.06
N THR A 196 -0.09 -11.03 7.31
CA THR A 196 -1.39 -11.63 7.67
C THR A 196 -2.54 -10.70 7.30
N PRO A 197 -3.52 -11.16 6.52
CA PRO A 197 -4.68 -10.35 6.16
C PRO A 197 -5.58 -10.09 7.36
N ILE A 198 -6.53 -9.15 7.21
CA ILE A 198 -7.61 -8.99 8.19
C ILE A 198 -8.40 -10.29 8.33
N SER A 199 -8.86 -10.60 9.53
CA SER A 199 -9.61 -11.83 9.81
C SER A 199 -11.03 -11.48 10.28
N PRO A 200 -12.05 -12.24 9.85
CA PRO A 200 -12.01 -13.28 8.84
C PRO A 200 -12.19 -12.69 7.42
N LEU A 201 -11.25 -12.96 6.53
CA LEU A 201 -11.35 -12.62 5.12
C LEU A 201 -11.49 -13.92 4.32
N PRO A 202 -12.65 -14.19 3.69
CA PRO A 202 -12.78 -15.32 2.79
C PRO A 202 -11.90 -15.08 1.56
N LEU A 203 -10.99 -15.98 1.28
CA LEU A 203 -10.07 -15.91 0.15
C LEU A 203 -10.17 -17.20 -0.69
N PRO A 204 -10.08 -17.12 -2.01
CA PRO A 204 -10.00 -15.89 -2.82
C PRO A 204 -11.31 -15.12 -2.83
N SER A 205 -11.25 -13.78 -2.87
CA SER A 205 -12.43 -12.91 -2.82
C SER A 205 -12.60 -12.03 -4.05
N VAL A 206 -13.84 -11.65 -4.34
CA VAL A 206 -14.17 -10.62 -5.34
C VAL A 206 -14.99 -9.51 -4.70
N SER A 207 -14.68 -8.26 -5.02
CA SER A 207 -15.40 -7.08 -4.55
C SER A 207 -15.69 -6.11 -5.69
N PRO A 208 -16.89 -5.49 -5.73
CA PRO A 208 -17.11 -4.31 -6.55
C PRO A 208 -16.28 -3.14 -5.99
N ASP A 209 -15.63 -2.39 -6.89
CA ASP A 209 -14.83 -1.23 -6.53
C ASP A 209 -14.88 -0.16 -7.62
N VAL A 210 -13.75 0.37 -8.04
CA VAL A 210 -13.65 1.54 -8.92
C VAL A 210 -14.14 1.23 -10.33
N PRO A 211 -15.03 2.07 -10.88
CA PRO A 211 -15.41 1.99 -12.29
C PRO A 211 -14.18 2.06 -13.21
N GLY A 212 -14.21 1.31 -14.28
CA GLY A 212 -13.22 1.38 -15.36
C GLY A 212 -11.93 0.60 -15.13
N VAL A 213 -11.83 -0.24 -14.09
CA VAL A 213 -10.63 -1.07 -13.84
C VAL A 213 -11.02 -2.45 -13.33
N VAL A 214 -10.42 -3.50 -13.90
CA VAL A 214 -10.35 -4.83 -13.29
C VAL A 214 -8.96 -5.00 -12.71
N ALA A 215 -8.85 -5.33 -11.42
CA ALA A 215 -7.58 -5.53 -10.76
C ALA A 215 -7.57 -6.81 -9.93
N LEU A 216 -6.46 -7.53 -9.93
CA LEU A 216 -6.27 -8.74 -9.14
C LEU A 216 -4.95 -8.65 -8.38
N GLY A 217 -4.95 -8.98 -7.08
CA GLY A 217 -3.76 -8.99 -6.27
C GLY A 217 -3.70 -10.21 -5.35
N ALA A 218 -2.51 -10.79 -5.20
CA ALA A 218 -2.26 -11.94 -4.36
C ALA A 218 -0.95 -11.78 -3.57
N ILE A 219 -0.88 -12.39 -2.39
CA ILE A 219 0.40 -12.59 -1.71
C ILE A 219 1.02 -13.85 -2.27
N CYS A 220 2.30 -13.77 -2.60
CA CYS A 220 3.02 -14.88 -3.21
C CYS A 220 4.40 -15.06 -2.57
N PRO A 221 5.00 -16.25 -2.71
CA PRO A 221 6.39 -16.45 -2.36
C PRO A 221 7.31 -15.50 -3.12
N ARG A 222 8.33 -15.01 -2.44
CA ARG A 222 9.36 -14.18 -3.06
C ARG A 222 10.40 -15.08 -3.75
N ALA A 223 10.21 -15.31 -5.05
CA ALA A 223 11.02 -16.22 -5.86
C ALA A 223 11.15 -15.74 -7.30
N ILE A 224 12.25 -16.08 -7.97
CA ILE A 224 12.47 -15.78 -9.40
C ILE A 224 11.38 -16.44 -10.27
N ALA A 225 10.91 -17.64 -9.90
CA ALA A 225 9.80 -18.29 -10.58
C ALA A 225 8.52 -17.43 -10.62
N MET A 226 8.26 -16.63 -9.57
CA MET A 226 7.13 -15.70 -9.53
C MET A 226 7.35 -14.48 -10.43
N THR A 227 8.58 -14.00 -10.58
CA THR A 227 8.91 -12.95 -11.56
C THR A 227 8.67 -13.44 -13.00
N VAL A 228 9.05 -14.68 -13.30
CA VAL A 228 8.76 -15.31 -14.60
C VAL A 228 7.24 -15.48 -14.77
N ALA A 229 6.52 -15.91 -13.74
CA ALA A 229 5.07 -16.04 -13.74
C ALA A 229 4.36 -14.71 -14.02
N ALA A 230 4.78 -13.63 -13.37
CA ALA A 230 4.23 -12.29 -13.59
C ALA A 230 4.38 -11.83 -15.06
N ASN A 231 5.56 -12.02 -15.64
CA ASN A 231 5.81 -11.71 -17.05
C ASN A 231 4.93 -12.54 -17.98
N LEU A 232 4.78 -13.84 -17.73
CA LEU A 232 3.90 -14.74 -18.48
C LEU A 232 2.44 -14.31 -18.40
N CYS A 233 1.95 -13.94 -17.20
CA CYS A 233 0.59 -13.43 -17.01
C CYS A 233 0.35 -12.18 -17.86
N VAL A 234 1.26 -11.21 -17.82
CA VAL A 234 1.14 -9.99 -18.63
C VAL A 234 1.13 -10.30 -20.11
N GLN A 235 2.07 -11.11 -20.58
CA GLN A 235 2.16 -11.48 -22.02
C GLN A 235 0.91 -12.20 -22.51
N GLN A 236 0.42 -13.20 -21.79
CA GLN A 236 -0.75 -13.99 -22.17
C GLN A 236 -2.04 -13.17 -22.07
N ALA A 237 -2.18 -12.33 -21.03
CA ALA A 237 -3.32 -11.41 -20.91
C ALA A 237 -3.32 -10.37 -22.03
N LEU A 238 -2.17 -9.78 -22.38
CA LEU A 238 -2.06 -8.86 -23.53
C LEU A 238 -2.36 -9.55 -24.86
N ALA A 239 -1.84 -10.77 -25.09
CA ALA A 239 -2.12 -11.53 -26.31
C ALA A 239 -3.63 -11.71 -26.47
N ARG A 240 -4.31 -12.19 -25.44
CA ARG A 240 -5.75 -12.42 -25.47
C ARG A 240 -6.56 -11.14 -25.56
N LEU A 241 -6.38 -10.24 -24.58
CA LEU A 241 -7.29 -9.09 -24.40
C LEU A 241 -7.02 -7.97 -25.42
N ARG A 242 -5.77 -7.81 -25.87
CA ARG A 242 -5.39 -6.75 -26.80
C ARG A 242 -5.32 -7.24 -28.24
N LEU A 243 -4.61 -8.36 -28.49
CA LEU A 243 -4.34 -8.79 -29.87
C LEU A 243 -5.51 -9.57 -30.45
N ASP A 244 -6.13 -10.47 -29.66
CA ASP A 244 -7.22 -11.33 -30.18
C ASP A 244 -8.58 -10.65 -30.04
N GLU A 245 -8.88 -10.03 -28.91
CA GLU A 245 -10.20 -9.47 -28.59
C GLU A 245 -10.28 -7.93 -28.79
N GLY A 246 -9.17 -7.20 -28.74
CA GLY A 246 -9.13 -5.75 -28.94
C GLY A 246 -9.80 -4.93 -27.84
N ILE A 247 -9.94 -5.46 -26.62
CA ILE A 247 -10.71 -4.86 -25.51
C ILE A 247 -9.86 -4.28 -24.38
N ALA A 248 -8.54 -4.49 -24.42
CA ALA A 248 -7.61 -3.89 -23.45
C ALA A 248 -6.46 -3.19 -24.16
N ARG A 249 -6.07 -2.03 -23.69
CA ARG A 249 -4.90 -1.31 -24.17
C ARG A 249 -3.61 -1.86 -23.57
N GLU A 250 -3.63 -2.11 -22.27
CA GLU A 250 -2.46 -2.49 -21.46
C GLU A 250 -2.87 -3.40 -20.31
N VAL A 251 -1.92 -4.16 -19.82
CA VAL A 251 -1.99 -4.89 -18.55
C VAL A 251 -0.81 -4.43 -17.72
N GLU A 252 -1.09 -3.73 -16.65
CA GLU A 252 -0.08 -3.32 -15.67
C GLU A 252 0.14 -4.45 -14.67
N ALA A 253 1.39 -4.65 -14.26
CA ALA A 253 1.75 -5.56 -13.19
C ALA A 253 2.63 -4.85 -12.16
N SER A 254 2.44 -5.19 -10.91
CA SER A 254 3.28 -4.77 -9.79
C SER A 254 3.72 -6.00 -9.00
N TYR A 255 5.02 -6.11 -8.77
CA TYR A 255 5.61 -7.11 -7.89
C TYR A 255 6.38 -6.40 -6.80
N THR A 256 5.78 -6.32 -5.61
CA THR A 256 6.28 -5.54 -4.48
C THR A 256 6.73 -6.47 -3.35
N PRO A 257 8.02 -6.61 -3.08
CA PRO A 257 8.51 -7.33 -1.90
C PRO A 257 7.97 -6.69 -0.61
N LEU A 258 7.40 -7.51 0.27
CA LEU A 258 6.87 -7.10 1.57
C LEU A 258 7.79 -7.53 2.71
N THR A 259 8.30 -8.76 2.64
CA THR A 259 9.26 -9.35 3.58
C THR A 259 10.39 -10.05 2.82
N ALA A 260 11.26 -10.75 3.53
CA ALA A 260 12.28 -11.61 2.92
C ALA A 260 11.65 -12.77 2.10
N GLU A 261 10.50 -13.27 2.54
CA GLU A 261 9.86 -14.48 2.02
C GLU A 261 8.64 -14.22 1.14
N SER A 262 8.01 -13.04 1.27
CA SER A 262 6.73 -12.74 0.65
C SER A 262 6.74 -11.45 -0.17
N ALA A 263 5.93 -11.44 -1.23
CA ALA A 263 5.67 -10.28 -2.07
C ALA A 263 4.17 -10.15 -2.37
N HIS A 264 3.74 -8.95 -2.71
CA HIS A 264 2.44 -8.68 -3.30
C HIS A 264 2.58 -8.62 -4.82
N LEU A 265 1.96 -9.57 -5.52
CA LEU A 265 1.81 -9.56 -6.97
C LEU A 265 0.43 -9.01 -7.30
N ALA A 266 0.37 -8.02 -8.16
CA ALA A 266 -0.90 -7.43 -8.58
C ALA A 266 -0.91 -7.12 -10.07
N PHE A 267 -2.11 -7.19 -10.65
CA PHE A 267 -2.40 -6.85 -12.05
C PHE A 267 -3.54 -5.84 -12.10
N SER A 268 -3.48 -4.93 -13.08
CA SER A 268 -4.51 -3.93 -13.32
C SER A 268 -4.75 -3.78 -14.81
N VAL A 269 -6.01 -3.81 -15.22
CA VAL A 269 -6.43 -3.68 -16.61
C VAL A 269 -7.51 -2.60 -16.69
N PRO A 270 -7.22 -1.42 -17.28
CA PRO A 270 -8.24 -0.43 -17.59
C PRO A 270 -9.27 -1.01 -18.56
N VAL A 271 -10.57 -0.77 -18.30
CA VAL A 271 -11.64 -1.43 -19.03
C VAL A 271 -12.84 -0.50 -19.25
N LEU A 272 -13.49 -0.61 -20.41
CA LEU A 272 -14.81 -0.04 -20.64
C LEU A 272 -15.88 -0.93 -20.00
N ALA A 273 -16.99 -0.34 -19.56
CA ALA A 273 -18.04 -1.06 -18.84
C ALA A 273 -18.55 -2.30 -19.58
N GLU A 274 -18.73 -2.21 -20.90
CA GLU A 274 -19.18 -3.30 -21.77
C GLU A 274 -18.18 -4.46 -21.87
N HIS A 275 -16.92 -4.27 -21.52
CA HIS A 275 -15.86 -5.28 -21.61
C HIS A 275 -15.41 -5.84 -20.26
N THR A 276 -15.99 -5.33 -19.15
CA THR A 276 -15.62 -5.74 -17.79
C THR A 276 -15.59 -7.26 -17.64
N ASP A 277 -16.61 -7.91 -18.12
CA ASP A 277 -16.77 -9.36 -18.00
C ASP A 277 -15.73 -10.16 -18.78
N ALA A 278 -15.42 -9.73 -19.99
CA ALA A 278 -14.42 -10.39 -20.82
C ALA A 278 -13.02 -10.22 -20.23
N VAL A 279 -12.67 -8.99 -19.78
CA VAL A 279 -11.38 -8.71 -19.14
C VAL A 279 -11.22 -9.50 -17.83
N ARG A 280 -12.23 -9.52 -16.97
CA ARG A 280 -12.25 -10.32 -15.74
C ARG A 280 -11.99 -11.80 -16.06
N THR A 281 -12.78 -12.37 -16.97
CA THR A 281 -12.66 -13.77 -17.35
C THR A 281 -11.28 -14.07 -17.93
N GLY A 282 -10.81 -13.22 -18.85
CA GLY A 282 -9.52 -13.39 -19.50
C GLY A 282 -8.35 -13.39 -18.52
N LEU A 283 -8.34 -12.45 -17.56
CA LEU A 283 -7.29 -12.36 -16.54
C LEU A 283 -7.32 -13.58 -15.59
N VAL A 284 -8.50 -13.97 -15.12
CA VAL A 284 -8.66 -15.11 -14.20
C VAL A 284 -8.28 -16.42 -14.89
N GLU A 285 -8.72 -16.67 -16.11
CA GLU A 285 -8.40 -17.89 -16.85
C GLU A 285 -6.91 -18.01 -17.19
N VAL A 286 -6.21 -16.91 -17.47
CA VAL A 286 -4.74 -16.94 -17.65
C VAL A 286 -4.05 -17.44 -16.37
N LEU A 287 -4.43 -16.90 -15.21
CA LEU A 287 -3.86 -17.32 -13.93
C LEU A 287 -4.21 -18.77 -13.57
N GLN A 288 -5.47 -19.17 -13.77
CA GLN A 288 -5.92 -20.54 -13.51
C GLN A 288 -5.20 -21.56 -14.38
N ARG A 289 -5.03 -21.26 -15.66
CA ARG A 289 -4.30 -22.13 -16.61
C ARG A 289 -2.83 -22.26 -16.20
N LEU A 290 -2.17 -21.15 -15.85
CA LEU A 290 -0.79 -21.21 -15.37
C LEU A 290 -0.68 -22.02 -14.05
N ALA A 291 -1.66 -21.90 -13.17
CA ALA A 291 -1.70 -22.65 -11.90
C ALA A 291 -1.97 -24.15 -12.08
N SER A 292 -2.78 -24.53 -13.08
CA SER A 292 -3.18 -25.94 -13.30
C SER A 292 -2.26 -26.68 -14.28
N GLU A 293 -1.92 -26.06 -15.41
CA GLU A 293 -1.21 -26.66 -16.53
C GLU A 293 0.26 -26.22 -16.59
N GLY A 294 0.58 -25.06 -16.02
CA GLY A 294 1.86 -24.39 -16.21
C GLY A 294 1.97 -23.67 -17.55
N PRO A 295 3.13 -23.04 -17.82
CA PRO A 295 3.37 -22.35 -19.09
C PRO A 295 3.68 -23.34 -20.23
N ALA A 296 3.23 -22.99 -21.43
CA ALA A 296 3.70 -23.66 -22.65
C ALA A 296 5.22 -23.46 -22.82
N ALA A 297 5.94 -24.48 -23.30
CA ALA A 297 7.41 -24.46 -23.37
C ALA A 297 7.97 -23.25 -24.14
N ALA A 298 7.35 -22.86 -25.28
CA ALA A 298 7.81 -21.72 -26.06
C ALA A 298 7.61 -20.38 -25.35
N ASP A 299 6.52 -20.21 -24.57
CA ASP A 299 6.24 -19.00 -23.80
C ASP A 299 7.19 -18.91 -22.61
N PHE A 300 7.43 -20.03 -21.95
CA PHE A 300 8.36 -20.12 -20.84
C PHE A 300 9.79 -19.71 -21.25
N GLU A 301 10.33 -20.28 -22.33
CA GLU A 301 11.66 -19.92 -22.81
C GLU A 301 11.74 -18.45 -23.25
N ARG A 302 10.68 -17.92 -23.84
CA ARG A 302 10.60 -16.49 -24.22
C ARG A 302 10.62 -15.59 -22.98
N ALA A 303 9.88 -15.94 -21.93
CA ALA A 303 9.86 -15.19 -20.66
C ALA A 303 11.22 -15.22 -19.96
N LYS A 304 11.90 -16.38 -19.94
CA LYS A 304 13.27 -16.50 -19.41
C LYS A 304 14.26 -15.63 -20.20
N GLU A 305 14.20 -15.70 -21.52
CA GLU A 305 15.08 -14.89 -22.38
C GLU A 305 14.84 -13.39 -22.21
N GLN A 306 13.58 -12.96 -22.04
CA GLN A 306 13.26 -11.56 -21.75
C GLN A 306 13.82 -11.12 -20.39
N ALA A 307 13.68 -11.92 -19.35
CA ALA A 307 14.26 -11.66 -18.03
C ALA A 307 15.79 -11.56 -18.12
N ARG A 308 16.43 -12.52 -18.80
CA ARG A 308 17.89 -12.54 -19.01
C ARG A 308 18.39 -11.27 -19.73
N ARG A 309 17.69 -10.84 -20.80
CA ARG A 309 18.01 -9.61 -21.52
C ARG A 309 17.82 -8.36 -20.66
N GLY A 310 16.72 -8.32 -19.88
CA GLY A 310 16.47 -7.20 -18.98
C GLY A 310 17.59 -7.04 -17.96
N TRP A 311 18.04 -8.13 -17.35
CA TRP A 311 19.15 -8.09 -16.38
C TRP A 311 20.55 -7.92 -17.03
N ALA A 312 20.68 -8.17 -18.32
CA ALA A 312 21.92 -7.94 -19.05
C ALA A 312 22.10 -6.48 -19.52
N ASP A 313 21.03 -5.67 -19.46
CA ASP A 313 21.11 -4.24 -19.77
C ASP A 313 21.97 -3.53 -18.69
N PRO A 314 23.00 -2.77 -19.07
CA PRO A 314 23.79 -1.99 -18.09
C PRO A 314 22.94 -1.08 -17.19
N ARG A 315 21.84 -0.54 -17.72
CA ARG A 315 20.93 0.30 -16.94
C ARG A 315 20.17 -0.46 -15.85
N ALA A 316 20.05 -1.79 -15.96
CA ALA A 316 19.48 -2.61 -14.90
C ALA A 316 20.33 -2.57 -13.62
N ALA A 317 21.59 -2.14 -13.69
CA ALA A 317 22.44 -1.97 -12.51
C ALA A 317 21.82 -1.05 -11.44
N TYR A 318 21.11 0.02 -11.84
CA TYR A 318 20.38 0.89 -10.91
C TYR A 318 19.31 0.11 -10.12
N SER A 319 18.47 -0.63 -10.83
CA SER A 319 17.44 -1.45 -10.20
C SER A 319 18.03 -2.56 -9.33
N MET A 320 19.16 -3.14 -9.75
CA MET A 320 19.84 -4.18 -8.97
C MET A 320 20.42 -3.64 -7.66
N LEU A 321 21.05 -2.47 -7.68
CA LEU A 321 21.54 -1.82 -6.47
C LEU A 321 20.38 -1.46 -5.53
N ASP A 322 19.29 -0.93 -6.07
CA ASP A 322 18.09 -0.63 -5.30
C ASP A 322 17.50 -1.91 -4.65
N TRP A 323 17.41 -3.00 -5.41
CA TRP A 323 16.94 -4.28 -4.87
C TRP A 323 17.86 -4.85 -3.80
N GLN A 324 19.17 -4.81 -3.99
CA GLN A 324 20.13 -5.28 -2.97
C GLN A 324 20.01 -4.47 -1.67
N ALA A 325 19.84 -3.15 -1.77
CA ALA A 325 19.64 -2.29 -0.61
C ALA A 325 18.31 -2.62 0.11
N ARG A 326 17.21 -2.79 -0.63
CA ARG A 326 15.91 -3.21 -0.09
C ARG A 326 15.97 -4.60 0.55
N ASP A 327 16.66 -5.53 -0.09
CA ASP A 327 16.85 -6.89 0.42
C ASP A 327 17.60 -6.89 1.75
N ALA A 328 18.69 -6.15 1.84
CA ALA A 328 19.42 -5.98 3.08
C ALA A 328 18.53 -5.41 4.21
N LEU A 329 17.63 -4.48 3.89
CA LEU A 329 16.74 -3.84 4.85
C LEU A 329 15.62 -4.78 5.35
N VAL A 330 15.13 -5.70 4.53
CA VAL A 330 14.12 -6.69 4.96
C VAL A 330 14.74 -8.00 5.46
N GLY A 331 16.08 -8.11 5.49
CA GLY A 331 16.78 -9.32 5.92
C GLY A 331 16.82 -10.42 4.87
N ALA A 332 16.55 -10.09 3.60
CA ALA A 332 16.69 -11.01 2.50
C ALA A 332 18.13 -11.06 1.97
N ARG A 333 18.46 -12.13 1.26
CA ARG A 333 19.72 -12.21 0.54
C ARG A 333 19.67 -11.32 -0.71
N GLY A 334 20.49 -10.29 -0.76
CA GLY A 334 20.71 -9.50 -1.98
C GLY A 334 21.32 -10.38 -3.08
N LEU A 335 20.65 -10.44 -4.24
CA LEU A 335 21.12 -11.20 -5.39
C LEU A 335 21.90 -10.28 -6.33
N SER A 336 23.05 -10.74 -6.80
CA SER A 336 23.77 -10.12 -7.90
C SER A 336 23.11 -10.43 -9.25
N ALA A 337 23.48 -9.74 -10.32
CA ALA A 337 23.02 -10.08 -11.67
C ALA A 337 23.37 -11.52 -12.06
N GLU A 338 24.53 -12.02 -11.61
CA GLU A 338 24.97 -13.39 -11.85
C GLU A 338 24.15 -14.39 -11.04
N ASP A 339 23.85 -14.09 -9.77
CA ASP A 339 22.94 -14.89 -8.95
C ASP A 339 21.55 -14.97 -9.59
N LEU A 340 20.98 -13.82 -10.04
CA LEU A 340 19.66 -13.77 -10.69
C LEU A 340 19.63 -14.62 -11.97
N VAL A 341 20.65 -14.56 -12.80
CA VAL A 341 20.74 -15.41 -14.01
C VAL A 341 20.92 -16.87 -13.62
N THR A 342 21.75 -17.16 -12.63
CA THR A 342 21.97 -18.54 -12.15
C THR A 342 20.68 -19.13 -11.59
N GLU A 343 19.98 -18.39 -10.74
CA GLU A 343 18.68 -18.83 -10.21
C GLU A 343 17.63 -18.98 -11.32
N LEU A 344 17.60 -18.05 -12.30
CA LEU A 344 16.71 -18.17 -13.46
C LEU A 344 16.91 -19.46 -14.25
N GLU A 345 18.16 -19.90 -14.42
CA GLU A 345 18.44 -21.18 -15.12
C GLU A 345 17.90 -22.41 -14.36
N THR A 346 17.75 -22.32 -13.04
CA THR A 346 17.14 -23.38 -12.24
C THR A 346 15.61 -23.37 -12.30
N VAL A 347 14.99 -22.27 -12.73
CA VAL A 347 13.52 -22.19 -12.83
C VAL A 347 13.01 -23.16 -13.88
N SER A 348 12.04 -23.97 -13.50
CA SER A 348 11.33 -24.90 -14.36
C SER A 348 9.86 -24.47 -14.57
N PRO A 349 9.18 -24.96 -15.63
CA PRO A 349 7.74 -24.73 -15.81
C PRO A 349 6.91 -25.17 -14.60
N GLU A 350 7.33 -26.26 -13.93
CA GLU A 350 6.67 -26.77 -12.73
C GLU A 350 6.81 -25.81 -11.53
N MET A 351 7.97 -25.18 -11.37
CA MET A 351 8.16 -24.17 -10.33
C MET A 351 7.26 -22.94 -10.56
N VAL A 352 7.11 -22.50 -11.81
CA VAL A 352 6.18 -21.42 -12.18
C VAL A 352 4.73 -21.81 -11.87
N ARG A 353 4.33 -23.03 -12.29
CA ARG A 353 3.00 -23.58 -12.00
C ARG A 353 2.72 -23.59 -10.50
N SER A 354 3.65 -24.14 -9.72
CA SER A 354 3.51 -24.25 -8.26
C SER A 354 3.44 -22.89 -7.57
N ALA A 355 4.25 -21.92 -7.98
CA ALA A 355 4.25 -20.57 -7.42
C ALA A 355 2.91 -19.84 -7.67
N VAL A 356 2.32 -19.97 -8.86
CA VAL A 356 1.01 -19.39 -9.16
C VAL A 356 -0.10 -20.13 -8.40
N ALA A 357 -0.04 -21.47 -8.32
CA ALA A 357 -1.00 -22.27 -7.59
C ALA A 357 -1.00 -21.98 -6.08
N GLU A 358 0.16 -21.65 -5.50
CA GLU A 358 0.29 -21.22 -4.10
C GLU A 358 -0.26 -19.80 -3.88
N ALA A 359 -0.04 -18.88 -4.81
CA ALA A 359 -0.49 -17.50 -4.70
C ALA A 359 -2.01 -17.33 -4.90
N LEU A 360 -2.61 -18.04 -5.84
CA LEU A 360 -3.98 -17.86 -6.28
C LEU A 360 -5.04 -18.01 -5.17
N PRO A 361 -4.94 -18.93 -4.20
CA PRO A 361 -5.86 -19.01 -3.06
C PRO A 361 -5.88 -17.74 -2.19
N SER A 362 -4.85 -16.91 -2.26
CA SER A 362 -4.79 -15.64 -1.54
C SER A 362 -5.36 -14.46 -2.32
N ALA A 363 -5.87 -14.65 -3.53
CA ALA A 363 -6.22 -13.58 -4.44
C ALA A 363 -7.42 -12.74 -3.98
N ILE A 364 -7.36 -11.43 -4.27
CA ILE A 364 -8.49 -10.50 -4.23
C ILE A 364 -8.67 -9.92 -5.63
N LEU A 365 -9.88 -10.00 -6.14
CA LEU A 365 -10.29 -9.47 -7.43
C LEU A 365 -11.19 -8.26 -7.22
N LEU A 366 -10.83 -7.11 -7.79
CA LEU A 366 -11.66 -5.91 -7.84
C LEU A 366 -12.24 -5.75 -9.23
N VAL A 367 -13.55 -5.50 -9.30
CA VAL A 367 -14.30 -5.34 -10.55
C VAL A 367 -15.15 -4.07 -10.48
N PRO A 368 -15.44 -3.39 -11.61
CA PRO A 368 -16.24 -2.16 -11.62
C PRO A 368 -17.66 -2.31 -11.06
N ASP A 369 -18.30 -3.45 -11.35
CA ASP A 369 -19.70 -3.71 -11.04
C ASP A 369 -19.87 -5.04 -10.30
N SER A 370 -20.98 -5.61 -10.19
CA SER A 370 -21.38 -6.75 -9.39
C SER A 370 -20.32 -7.87 -9.20
N ALA A 371 -20.23 -8.35 -7.98
CA ALA A 371 -19.17 -9.18 -7.50
C ALA A 371 -19.19 -10.64 -7.97
N GLN A 372 -20.21 -11.42 -7.63
CA GLN A 372 -20.15 -12.89 -7.76
C GLN A 372 -20.96 -13.43 -8.94
N ARG A 373 -20.41 -14.47 -9.60
CA ARG A 373 -21.09 -15.19 -10.68
C ARG A 373 -21.23 -16.66 -10.34
N PRO A 374 -22.25 -17.35 -10.89
CA PRO A 374 -22.36 -18.79 -10.75
C PRO A 374 -21.10 -19.49 -11.28
N GLY A 375 -20.48 -20.36 -10.48
CA GLY A 375 -19.25 -21.09 -10.83
C GLY A 375 -17.94 -20.30 -10.68
N ASP A 376 -17.99 -19.08 -10.12
CA ASP A 376 -16.82 -18.27 -9.83
C ASP A 376 -15.99 -18.92 -8.72
N PRO A 377 -14.65 -19.04 -8.86
CA PRO A 377 -13.79 -19.52 -7.79
C PRO A 377 -13.64 -18.51 -6.64
N PHE A 378 -14.00 -17.25 -6.87
CA PHE A 378 -13.93 -16.17 -5.88
C PHE A 378 -15.20 -16.11 -5.05
N GLN A 379 -15.02 -16.00 -3.73
CA GLN A 379 -16.12 -15.73 -2.79
C GLN A 379 -16.44 -14.23 -2.79
N GLU A 380 -17.68 -13.87 -2.49
CA GLU A 380 -18.03 -12.45 -2.32
C GLU A 380 -17.24 -11.85 -1.14
N TYR A 381 -16.59 -10.71 -1.37
CA TYR A 381 -15.94 -9.96 -0.31
C TYR A 381 -16.97 -9.57 0.75
N PRO A 382 -16.67 -9.70 2.04
CA PRO A 382 -17.66 -9.41 3.09
C PRO A 382 -18.22 -8.00 2.96
N ASN A 383 -19.54 -7.90 2.96
CA ASN A 383 -20.28 -6.64 3.04
C ASN A 383 -20.62 -6.22 4.48
N SER A 384 -20.15 -7.01 5.43
CA SER A 384 -20.38 -6.85 6.87
C SER A 384 -19.08 -7.10 7.63
N SER A 385 -18.82 -6.31 8.68
CA SER A 385 -17.73 -6.59 9.60
C SER A 385 -17.99 -7.88 10.38
N ALA A 386 -16.94 -8.56 10.82
CA ALA A 386 -17.04 -9.75 11.64
C ALA A 386 -17.57 -9.45 13.04
N ASP A 387 -17.16 -8.32 13.57
CA ASP A 387 -17.54 -7.86 14.90
C ASP A 387 -19.01 -7.48 15.02
N ARG A 388 -19.55 -7.62 16.22
CA ARG A 388 -20.92 -7.19 16.59
C ARG A 388 -20.86 -6.53 17.96
N ILE A 389 -21.69 -5.51 18.15
CA ILE A 389 -22.04 -5.02 19.49
C ILE A 389 -23.47 -5.44 19.82
N SER A 390 -23.69 -5.85 21.06
CA SER A 390 -24.98 -6.38 21.51
C SER A 390 -25.81 -5.37 22.30
N TYR A 391 -25.18 -4.31 22.79
CA TYR A 391 -25.79 -3.31 23.64
C TYR A 391 -25.49 -1.91 23.14
N GLY A 392 -26.47 -1.01 23.26
CA GLY A 392 -26.30 0.40 22.89
C GLY A 392 -27.65 1.10 22.73
N LYS A 393 -27.62 2.39 22.55
CA LYS A 393 -28.79 3.21 22.21
C LYS A 393 -29.09 3.08 20.73
N PRO A 394 -30.33 2.71 20.35
CA PRO A 394 -30.71 2.68 18.94
C PRO A 394 -31.07 4.06 18.42
N TYR A 395 -30.63 4.36 17.19
CA TYR A 395 -31.01 5.53 16.41
C TYR A 395 -31.54 5.06 15.06
N PHE A 396 -32.55 5.78 14.53
CA PHE A 396 -33.21 5.41 13.29
C PHE A 396 -33.09 6.52 12.26
N PRO A 397 -32.99 6.20 10.96
CA PRO A 397 -32.89 7.20 9.91
C PRO A 397 -34.16 8.05 9.82
N MET A 398 -34.00 9.32 9.48
CA MET A 398 -35.14 10.18 9.14
C MET A 398 -35.74 9.77 7.81
N VAL A 399 -37.01 9.39 7.81
CA VAL A 399 -37.76 9.09 6.57
C VAL A 399 -38.07 10.42 5.88
N LYS A 400 -37.28 10.78 4.88
CA LYS A 400 -37.45 12.04 4.09
C LYS A 400 -38.65 12.01 3.13
N THR A 401 -39.45 10.91 3.05
CA THR A 401 -40.57 10.81 2.11
C THR A 401 -41.79 10.16 2.72
N ALA A 402 -42.73 10.98 3.12
CA ALA A 402 -44.16 10.84 2.78
C ALA A 402 -44.82 12.21 2.97
N PRO A 403 -45.30 12.89 1.93
CA PRO A 403 -46.22 13.98 2.12
C PRO A 403 -47.54 13.36 2.65
N HIS A 404 -47.96 13.82 3.82
CA HIS A 404 -49.28 13.60 4.37
C HIS A 404 -49.68 12.17 4.80
N SER A 405 -49.17 11.71 5.93
CA SER A 405 -49.99 10.90 6.84
C SER A 405 -49.59 11.14 8.28
N SER A 406 -50.33 11.93 8.97
CA SER A 406 -50.19 12.27 10.41
C SER A 406 -50.34 11.06 11.35
N GLY A 407 -50.67 9.88 10.83
CA GLY A 407 -50.79 8.63 11.58
C GLY A 407 -49.50 7.88 11.85
N TRP A 408 -48.56 7.94 10.96
CA TRP A 408 -47.31 7.17 11.07
C TRP A 408 -46.35 7.68 12.15
N ARG A 409 -46.30 8.98 12.41
CA ARG A 409 -45.46 9.56 13.47
C ARG A 409 -45.81 9.10 14.88
N ARG A 410 -47.10 8.79 15.15
CA ARG A 410 -47.56 8.26 16.45
C ARG A 410 -47.24 6.80 16.65
N TRP A 411 -47.20 6.02 15.59
CA TRP A 411 -46.97 4.58 15.67
C TRP A 411 -45.50 4.26 15.97
N PHE A 412 -44.55 5.02 15.38
CA PHE A 412 -43.13 4.86 15.62
C PHE A 412 -42.67 5.35 17.00
N ALA A 413 -43.43 6.18 17.70
CA ALA A 413 -43.12 6.61 19.06
C ALA A 413 -43.44 5.55 20.13
N ALA A 414 -44.21 4.50 19.78
CA ALA A 414 -44.78 3.53 20.73
C ALA A 414 -44.25 2.09 20.58
N SER A 415 -43.56 1.76 19.48
CA SER A 415 -43.01 0.42 19.26
C SER A 415 -41.63 0.49 18.62
N PRO A 416 -40.66 -0.31 19.06
CA PRO A 416 -39.41 -0.40 18.37
C PRO A 416 -39.64 -0.87 16.92
N PRO A 417 -39.00 -0.26 15.92
CA PRO A 417 -39.14 -0.71 14.54
C PRO A 417 -38.68 -2.15 14.39
N PRO A 418 -39.18 -2.87 13.36
CA PRO A 418 -38.76 -4.23 13.11
C PRO A 418 -37.23 -4.32 12.95
N PRO A 419 -36.60 -5.42 13.38
CA PRO A 419 -35.16 -5.62 13.27
C PRO A 419 -34.66 -5.58 11.81
N THR A 420 -35.54 -5.60 10.84
CA THR A 420 -35.25 -5.48 9.40
C THR A 420 -34.99 -4.03 8.93
N TRP A 421 -35.27 -3.04 9.78
CA TRP A 421 -35.09 -1.64 9.40
C TRP A 421 -33.63 -1.19 9.62
N PRO A 422 -33.10 -0.30 8.76
CA PRO A 422 -31.81 0.34 9.02
C PRO A 422 -31.83 1.01 10.39
N HIS A 423 -30.82 0.77 11.18
CA HIS A 423 -30.63 1.43 12.48
C HIS A 423 -29.16 1.51 12.86
N LEU A 424 -28.87 2.50 13.66
CA LEU A 424 -27.58 2.70 14.27
C LEU A 424 -27.69 2.29 15.74
N LEU A 425 -26.71 1.53 16.22
CA LEU A 425 -26.56 1.17 17.63
C LEU A 425 -25.26 1.77 18.15
N ILE A 426 -25.33 2.64 19.15
CA ILE A 426 -24.15 3.27 19.77
C ILE A 426 -24.07 2.83 21.23
N GLY A 427 -22.96 2.24 21.61
CA GLY A 427 -22.68 1.76 22.97
C GLY A 427 -21.27 2.10 23.41
N ASP A 428 -20.93 1.78 24.65
CA ASP A 428 -19.61 2.03 25.24
C ASP A 428 -18.49 1.27 24.50
N ASP A 429 -18.85 0.16 23.86
CA ASP A 429 -17.95 -0.76 23.15
C ASP A 429 -17.71 -0.37 21.67
N GLY A 430 -18.51 0.54 21.11
CA GLY A 430 -18.40 0.90 19.71
C GLY A 430 -19.72 1.31 19.07
N VAL A 431 -19.73 1.32 17.76
CA VAL A 431 -20.89 1.65 16.91
C VAL A 431 -21.18 0.53 15.92
N MET A 432 -22.45 0.24 15.67
CA MET A 432 -22.90 -0.68 14.63
C MET A 432 -23.99 -0.01 13.78
N LEU A 433 -23.80 -0.02 12.48
CA LEU A 433 -24.79 0.34 11.48
C LEU A 433 -25.39 -0.95 10.90
N SER A 434 -26.69 -1.16 11.09
CA SER A 434 -27.45 -2.24 10.48
C SER A 434 -28.18 -1.69 9.24
N LEU A 435 -27.97 -2.29 8.09
CA LEU A 435 -28.60 -1.93 6.81
C LEU A 435 -29.61 -3.01 6.36
N GLY A 436 -30.41 -3.49 7.30
CA GLY A 436 -31.38 -4.56 7.09
C GLY A 436 -31.02 -5.84 7.84
N THR A 437 -31.52 -7.00 7.36
CA THR A 437 -31.31 -8.29 8.04
C THR A 437 -29.85 -8.77 8.01
N ASP A 438 -29.19 -8.58 6.89
CA ASP A 438 -27.96 -9.33 6.58
C ASP A 438 -26.70 -8.46 6.57
N ARG A 439 -26.82 -7.15 6.38
CA ARG A 439 -25.68 -6.25 6.30
C ARG A 439 -25.51 -5.43 7.57
N LYS A 440 -24.43 -5.70 8.31
CA LYS A 440 -24.07 -4.98 9.55
C LYS A 440 -22.62 -4.58 9.55
N VAL A 441 -22.36 -3.31 9.73
CA VAL A 441 -21.01 -2.76 9.86
C VAL A 441 -20.81 -2.31 11.29
N THR A 442 -19.78 -2.82 11.95
CA THR A 442 -19.46 -2.53 13.36
C THR A 442 -18.03 -2.00 13.44
N VAL A 443 -17.86 -0.91 14.16
CA VAL A 443 -16.53 -0.44 14.57
C VAL A 443 -16.48 -0.48 16.09
N ARG A 444 -15.68 -1.41 16.63
CA ARG A 444 -15.44 -1.48 18.07
C ARG A 444 -14.48 -0.38 18.50
N ARG A 445 -14.68 0.14 19.71
CA ARG A 445 -13.79 1.12 20.32
C ARG A 445 -12.32 0.67 20.33
N GLY A 446 -12.06 -0.59 20.69
CA GLY A 446 -10.71 -1.16 20.77
C GLY A 446 -10.11 -1.54 19.41
N ALA A 447 -10.92 -1.56 18.33
CA ALA A 447 -10.52 -1.85 16.96
C ALA A 447 -10.77 -0.64 16.03
N CYS A 448 -10.91 0.56 16.58
CA CYS A 448 -11.04 1.78 15.80
C CYS A 448 -9.64 2.27 15.37
N ALA A 449 -9.43 2.29 14.06
CA ALA A 449 -8.20 2.83 13.46
C ALA A 449 -8.18 4.35 13.50
N GLY A 450 -9.34 4.99 13.29
CA GLY A 450 -9.50 6.45 13.34
C GLY A 450 -10.96 6.88 13.41
N TYR A 451 -11.17 8.07 13.95
CA TYR A 451 -12.46 8.71 14.09
C TYR A 451 -12.43 10.11 13.45
N LEU A 452 -13.04 10.23 12.28
CA LEU A 452 -13.01 11.45 11.47
C LEU A 452 -14.15 12.38 11.89
N CYS A 453 -13.83 13.62 12.17
CA CYS A 453 -14.76 14.69 12.51
C CYS A 453 -14.79 15.69 11.35
N GLY A 454 -15.78 15.59 10.48
CA GLY A 454 -15.92 16.48 9.35
C GLY A 454 -16.48 17.85 9.73
N LYS A 455 -16.24 18.82 8.85
CA LYS A 455 -16.61 20.25 9.06
C LYS A 455 -18.12 20.51 9.11
N GLU A 456 -18.90 19.71 8.41
CA GLU A 456 -20.36 19.80 8.37
C GLU A 456 -21.03 19.00 9.50
N GLY A 457 -20.25 18.51 10.47
CA GLY A 457 -20.73 17.78 11.62
C GLY A 457 -20.90 16.28 11.39
N GLU A 458 -20.48 15.77 10.25
CA GLU A 458 -20.41 14.33 10.02
C GLU A 458 -19.35 13.66 10.90
N ARG A 459 -19.58 12.39 11.21
CA ARG A 459 -18.65 11.53 11.95
C ARG A 459 -18.46 10.22 11.22
N THR A 460 -17.20 9.82 11.06
CA THR A 460 -16.87 8.53 10.46
C THR A 460 -15.94 7.75 11.36
N ALA A 461 -16.42 6.65 11.90
CA ALA A 461 -15.59 5.67 12.58
C ALA A 461 -15.03 4.68 11.55
N VAL A 462 -13.71 4.46 11.59
CA VAL A 462 -12.99 3.55 10.70
C VAL A 462 -12.45 2.39 11.53
N GLY A 463 -12.86 1.16 11.19
CA GLY A 463 -12.36 -0.06 11.83
C GLY A 463 -10.98 -0.46 11.29
N LEU A 464 -10.19 -1.16 12.11
CA LEU A 464 -8.93 -1.76 11.65
C LEU A 464 -9.12 -2.71 10.46
N ASP A 465 -10.30 -3.30 10.33
CA ASP A 465 -10.71 -4.15 9.20
C ASP A 465 -11.05 -3.35 7.92
N GLY A 466 -11.01 -2.03 7.97
CA GLY A 466 -11.32 -1.13 6.87
C GLY A 466 -12.81 -0.83 6.70
N PHE A 467 -13.69 -1.47 7.45
CA PHE A 467 -15.10 -1.10 7.46
C PHE A 467 -15.31 0.25 8.14
N THR A 468 -16.31 1.00 7.64
CA THR A 468 -16.57 2.36 8.13
C THR A 468 -18.04 2.55 8.48
N VAL A 469 -18.30 3.29 9.55
CA VAL A 469 -19.62 3.79 9.90
C VAL A 469 -19.60 5.31 9.82
N CYS A 470 -20.25 5.86 8.80
CA CYS A 470 -20.41 7.30 8.59
C CYS A 470 -21.81 7.75 9.05
N ILE A 471 -21.87 8.86 9.78
CA ILE A 471 -23.08 9.44 10.33
C ILE A 471 -23.13 10.93 10.04
N VAL A 472 -24.22 11.34 9.39
CA VAL A 472 -24.58 12.76 9.19
C VAL A 472 -25.78 13.03 10.10
N GLY A 473 -25.64 13.96 11.05
CA GLY A 473 -26.64 14.20 12.09
C GLY A 473 -28.06 14.39 11.55
N ASP A 474 -28.22 15.19 10.51
CA ASP A 474 -29.51 15.52 9.89
C ASP A 474 -30.23 14.34 9.24
N GLU A 475 -29.57 13.21 9.07
CA GLU A 475 -30.16 11.99 8.50
C GLU A 475 -30.80 11.07 9.56
N TRP A 476 -30.60 11.36 10.84
CA TRP A 476 -31.01 10.51 11.95
C TRP A 476 -32.00 11.20 12.89
N VAL A 477 -32.97 10.46 13.40
CA VAL A 477 -33.87 10.92 14.45
C VAL A 477 -33.05 11.15 15.71
N LYS A 478 -33.06 12.36 16.28
CA LYS A 478 -32.17 12.82 17.37
C LYS A 478 -30.68 12.74 16.99
N GLY A 479 -30.35 13.10 15.75
CA GLY A 479 -28.98 13.01 15.21
C GLY A 479 -27.94 13.72 16.05
N ASP A 480 -28.22 14.92 16.58
CA ASP A 480 -27.31 15.63 17.52
C ASP A 480 -26.97 14.78 18.76
N GLN A 481 -27.94 13.98 19.26
CA GLN A 481 -27.70 13.10 20.38
C GLN A 481 -26.87 11.89 19.94
N ALA A 482 -27.11 11.36 18.73
CA ALA A 482 -26.31 10.28 18.16
C ALA A 482 -24.85 10.71 18.00
N ILE A 483 -24.61 11.92 17.49
CA ILE A 483 -23.25 12.49 17.37
C ILE A 483 -22.60 12.61 18.76
N ARG A 484 -23.28 13.16 19.77
CA ARG A 484 -22.73 13.27 21.13
C ARG A 484 -22.39 11.91 21.75
N ASP A 485 -23.29 10.94 21.60
CA ASP A 485 -23.05 9.59 22.12
C ASP A 485 -21.88 8.91 21.39
N LEU A 486 -21.75 9.11 20.09
CA LEU A 486 -20.64 8.61 19.29
C LEU A 486 -19.31 9.26 19.67
N ASP A 487 -19.30 10.60 19.85
CA ASP A 487 -18.14 11.38 20.33
C ASP A 487 -17.69 10.91 21.73
N ALA A 488 -18.63 10.46 22.57
CA ALA A 488 -18.30 9.89 23.88
C ALA A 488 -17.74 8.45 23.80
N THR A 489 -18.10 7.70 22.76
CA THR A 489 -17.67 6.31 22.57
C THR A 489 -16.18 6.23 22.17
N PHE A 490 -15.72 7.10 21.26
CA PHE A 490 -14.35 7.04 20.75
C PHE A 490 -13.41 8.00 21.47
N PRO A 491 -12.20 7.54 21.88
CA PRO A 491 -11.26 8.38 22.61
C PRO A 491 -10.69 9.49 21.73
N LYS A 492 -10.49 10.67 22.30
CA LYS A 492 -9.95 11.85 21.58
C LYS A 492 -8.60 11.58 20.87
N GLY A 493 -7.81 10.62 21.34
CA GLY A 493 -6.55 10.24 20.69
C GLY A 493 -6.71 9.56 19.33
N SER A 494 -7.92 9.09 18.99
CA SER A 494 -8.24 8.53 17.66
C SER A 494 -8.89 9.56 16.72
N TRP A 495 -9.13 10.79 17.17
CA TRP A 495 -9.84 11.81 16.39
C TRP A 495 -8.95 12.45 15.34
N ILE A 496 -9.54 12.69 14.18
CA ILE A 496 -8.97 13.41 13.05
C ILE A 496 -9.97 14.49 12.66
N GLU A 497 -9.59 15.74 12.74
CA GLU A 497 -10.38 16.86 12.20
C GLU A 497 -10.11 16.93 10.69
N ALA A 498 -11.12 16.63 9.88
CA ALA A 498 -11.05 16.49 8.43
C ALA A 498 -11.60 17.74 7.68
#